data_f338dcd5aa6681427f0fc9a472cf99e0
#
_entry.id   f338dcd5aa6681427f0fc9a472cf99e0
#
_cell.length_a   1.000
_cell.length_b   1.000
_cell.length_c   1.000
_cell.angle_alpha   90.00
_cell.angle_beta   90.00
_cell.angle_gamma   90.00
#
_symmetry.space_group_name_H-M   'P 1'
#
loop_
_entity.id
_entity.type
_entity.pdbx_description
1 polymer ?
#
loop_
_entity_poly.entity_id
_entity_poly.type
_entity_poly.pdbx_seq_one_letter_code
_entity_poly.pdbx_strand_id
1 'polypeptide(L)'
;MTKTTDVEIYGQRYTIRGEADDGYIRRLAAFVDGQMRQVAEGMNTTTPSRLAVLTALNVAHQLFEAEKKRTQGEADVERRMTSLMESIEEHVPTSLFR
;
A
#
# COMPACT_ATOMS: atom_id res chain seq x y z
N MET A 1 -4.93 -27.19 1.20
CA MET A 1 -6.12 -27.03 2.01
C MET A 1 -6.33 -25.58 2.34
N THR A 2 -7.55 -25.08 2.16
CA THR A 2 -7.84 -23.67 2.39
C THR A 2 -7.99 -23.38 3.87
N LYS A 3 -7.37 -22.32 4.32
CA LYS A 3 -7.46 -21.87 5.70
C LYS A 3 -8.10 -20.50 5.76
N THR A 4 -8.66 -20.15 6.90
CA THR A 4 -9.17 -18.80 7.12
C THR A 4 -8.41 -18.17 8.27
N THR A 5 -8.11 -16.89 8.13
CA THR A 5 -7.41 -16.12 9.15
C THR A 5 -8.18 -14.83 9.36
N ASP A 6 -8.51 -14.55 10.61
CA ASP A 6 -9.19 -13.30 10.96
C ASP A 6 -8.16 -12.25 11.28
N VAL A 7 -8.30 -11.09 10.66
CA VAL A 7 -7.39 -9.97 10.88
C VAL A 7 -8.18 -8.69 11.07
N GLU A 8 -7.54 -7.72 11.69
CA GLU A 8 -8.13 -6.41 11.85
C GLU A 8 -7.25 -5.39 11.14
N ILE A 9 -7.86 -4.62 10.26
CA ILE A 9 -7.14 -3.60 9.49
C ILE A 9 -7.91 -2.31 9.61
N TYR A 10 -7.27 -1.29 10.15
CA TYR A 10 -7.83 0.03 10.35
C TYR A 10 -9.20 -0.03 11.03
N GLY A 11 -9.27 -0.81 12.09
CA GLY A 11 -10.48 -0.92 12.89
C GLY A 11 -11.56 -1.82 12.31
N GLN A 12 -11.34 -2.42 11.16
CA GLN A 12 -12.31 -3.32 10.53
C GLN A 12 -11.81 -4.74 10.59
N ARG A 13 -12.72 -5.68 10.78
CA ARG A 13 -12.38 -7.08 10.90
C ARG A 13 -12.63 -7.79 9.57
N TYR A 14 -11.67 -8.59 9.14
CA TYR A 14 -11.75 -9.32 7.88
C TYR A 14 -11.36 -10.77 8.08
N THR A 15 -12.01 -11.65 7.34
CA THR A 15 -11.64 -13.04 7.30
C THR A 15 -11.00 -13.31 5.95
N ILE A 16 -9.72 -13.67 5.97
CA ILE A 16 -8.95 -13.92 4.76
C ILE A 16 -8.90 -15.41 4.51
N ARG A 17 -9.26 -15.82 3.33
CA ARG A 17 -9.21 -17.22 2.94
C ARG A 17 -8.03 -17.45 2.01
N GLY A 18 -7.22 -18.45 2.31
CA GLY A 18 -6.09 -18.76 1.48
C GLY A 18 -5.28 -19.91 2.04
N GLU A 19 -4.21 -20.24 1.34
CA GLU A 19 -3.34 -21.34 1.76
C GLU A 19 -2.09 -20.85 2.49
N ALA A 20 -1.92 -19.54 2.59
CA ALA A 20 -0.76 -18.99 3.26
C ALA A 20 -0.84 -19.19 4.77
N ASP A 21 0.31 -19.22 5.40
CA ASP A 21 0.43 -19.36 6.84
C ASP A 21 -0.25 -18.21 7.58
N ASP A 22 -0.92 -18.52 8.69
CA ASP A 22 -1.61 -17.52 9.49
C ASP A 22 -0.69 -16.38 9.92
N GLY A 23 0.53 -16.73 10.35
CA GLY A 23 1.49 -15.72 10.78
C GLY A 23 1.85 -14.77 9.67
N TYR A 24 1.98 -15.29 8.46
CA TYR A 24 2.28 -14.47 7.30
C TYR A 24 1.12 -13.53 6.98
N ILE A 25 -0.11 -14.06 6.99
CA ILE A 25 -1.30 -13.25 6.73
C ILE A 25 -1.42 -12.14 7.77
N ARG A 26 -1.15 -12.46 9.03
CA ARG A 26 -1.22 -11.44 10.08
C ARG A 26 -0.16 -10.35 9.93
N ARG A 27 1.03 -10.73 9.46
CA ARG A 27 2.06 -9.73 9.19
C ARG A 27 1.66 -8.81 8.04
N LEU A 28 1.03 -9.38 7.01
CA LEU A 28 0.52 -8.56 5.90
C LEU A 28 -0.53 -7.59 6.39
N ALA A 29 -1.45 -8.08 7.23
CA ALA A 29 -2.51 -7.24 7.76
C ALA A 29 -1.96 -6.11 8.62
N ALA A 30 -0.98 -6.43 9.46
CA ALA A 30 -0.35 -5.42 10.30
C ALA A 30 0.36 -4.37 9.47
N PHE A 31 1.00 -4.79 8.39
CA PHE A 31 1.67 -3.86 7.49
C PHE A 31 0.66 -2.91 6.84
N VAL A 32 -0.43 -3.47 6.31
CA VAL A 32 -1.46 -2.66 5.67
C VAL A 32 -2.08 -1.69 6.67
N ASP A 33 -2.37 -2.17 7.87
CA ASP A 33 -2.93 -1.33 8.93
C ASP A 33 -2.02 -0.14 9.20
N GLY A 34 -0.72 -0.39 9.34
CA GLY A 34 0.26 0.67 9.57
C GLY A 34 0.34 1.65 8.43
N GLN A 35 0.28 1.16 7.19
CA GLN A 35 0.33 2.02 6.02
C GLN A 35 -0.91 2.91 5.95
N MET A 36 -2.08 2.36 6.25
CA MET A 36 -3.31 3.16 6.25
C MET A 36 -3.25 4.26 7.31
N ARG A 37 -2.71 3.95 8.49
CA ARG A 37 -2.58 4.95 9.53
C ARG A 37 -1.63 6.07 9.14
N GLN A 38 -0.51 5.73 8.49
CA GLN A 38 0.44 6.73 8.03
C GLN A 38 -0.18 7.64 6.97
N VAL A 39 -0.88 7.07 6.01
CA VAL A 39 -1.53 7.86 4.97
C VAL A 39 -2.60 8.76 5.58
N ALA A 40 -3.35 8.23 6.52
CA ALA A 40 -4.41 8.99 7.17
C ALA A 40 -3.88 10.19 7.94
N GLU A 41 -2.67 10.09 8.50
CA GLU A 41 -2.08 11.21 9.25
C GLU A 41 -1.89 12.45 8.40
N GLY A 42 -1.69 12.27 7.11
CA GLY A 42 -1.51 13.40 6.20
C GLY A 42 -2.81 13.96 5.66
N MET A 43 -3.94 13.45 6.10
CA MET A 43 -5.25 13.85 5.59
C MET A 43 -6.16 14.31 6.72
N ASN A 44 -6.84 15.42 6.51
CA ASN A 44 -7.76 15.93 7.53
C ASN A 44 -9.03 15.08 7.58
N THR A 45 -9.60 14.81 6.42
CA THR A 45 -10.84 14.06 6.34
C THR A 45 -10.80 13.18 5.10
N THR A 46 -11.18 11.93 5.25
CA THR A 46 -11.23 11.04 4.09
C THR A 46 -12.22 9.93 4.36
N THR A 47 -12.74 9.34 3.29
CA THR A 47 -13.58 8.15 3.40
C THR A 47 -12.70 6.91 3.45
N PRO A 48 -13.19 5.82 4.05
CA PRO A 48 -12.40 4.58 4.09
C PRO A 48 -12.00 4.07 2.71
N SER A 49 -12.88 4.17 1.72
CA SER A 49 -12.54 3.67 0.39
C SER A 49 -11.48 4.53 -0.29
N ARG A 50 -11.52 5.84 -0.09
CA ARG A 50 -10.49 6.72 -0.64
C ARG A 50 -9.15 6.47 0.03
N LEU A 51 -9.18 6.30 1.34
CA LEU A 51 -7.97 5.99 2.10
C LEU A 51 -7.36 4.68 1.62
N ALA A 52 -8.19 3.67 1.37
CA ALA A 52 -7.70 2.38 0.89
C ALA A 52 -7.01 2.51 -0.46
N VAL A 53 -7.57 3.29 -1.38
CA VAL A 53 -6.96 3.49 -2.69
C VAL A 53 -5.61 4.19 -2.57
N LEU A 54 -5.54 5.24 -1.77
CA LEU A 54 -4.28 5.97 -1.57
C LEU A 54 -3.23 5.09 -0.90
N THR A 55 -3.66 4.26 0.04
CA THR A 55 -2.76 3.33 0.69
C THR A 55 -2.23 2.31 -0.31
N ALA A 56 -3.09 1.80 -1.18
CA ALA A 56 -2.68 0.85 -2.20
C ALA A 56 -1.63 1.47 -3.13
N LEU A 57 -1.83 2.72 -3.53
CA LEU A 57 -0.86 3.40 -4.38
C LEU A 57 0.48 3.57 -3.65
N ASN A 58 0.43 3.90 -2.37
CA ASN A 58 1.64 4.06 -1.59
C ASN A 58 2.42 2.74 -1.48
N VAL A 59 1.71 1.65 -1.24
CA VAL A 59 2.33 0.33 -1.14
C VAL A 59 2.91 -0.10 -2.49
N ALA A 60 2.17 0.14 -3.57
CA ALA A 60 2.65 -0.19 -4.90
C ALA A 60 3.92 0.60 -5.23
N HIS A 61 3.98 1.86 -4.82
CA HIS A 61 5.16 2.67 -5.03
C HIS A 61 6.37 2.07 -4.28
N GLN A 62 6.16 1.65 -3.04
CA GLN A 62 7.22 1.02 -2.27
C GLN A 62 7.70 -0.27 -2.91
N LEU A 63 6.77 -1.03 -3.46
CA LEU A 63 7.12 -2.29 -4.13
C LEU A 63 8.01 -2.02 -5.34
N PHE A 64 7.61 -1.08 -6.19
CA PHE A 64 8.41 -0.74 -7.37
C PHE A 64 9.77 -0.19 -6.99
N GLU A 65 9.85 0.61 -5.94
CA GLU A 65 11.12 1.09 -5.44
C GLU A 65 12.04 -0.05 -5.03
N ALA A 66 11.49 -0.98 -4.26
CA ALA A 66 12.28 -2.11 -3.76
C ALA A 66 12.79 -2.97 -4.91
N GLU A 67 11.95 -3.21 -5.91
CA GLU A 67 12.35 -4.01 -7.06
C GLU A 67 13.44 -3.33 -7.87
N LYS A 68 13.35 -2.03 -8.05
CA LYS A 68 14.34 -1.28 -8.80
C LYS A 68 15.69 -1.28 -8.10
N LYS A 69 15.69 -1.13 -6.79
CA LYS A 69 16.93 -1.17 -6.02
C LYS A 69 17.61 -2.52 -6.13
N ARG A 70 16.81 -3.57 -6.23
CA ARG A 70 17.37 -4.92 -6.30
C ARG A 70 17.95 -5.22 -7.67
N THR A 71 17.37 -4.66 -8.74
CA THR A 71 17.75 -5.04 -10.10
C THR A 71 18.60 -4.02 -10.83
N GLN A 72 18.71 -2.79 -10.34
CA GLN A 72 19.37 -1.72 -11.06
C GLN A 72 20.18 -0.82 -10.15
N GLY A 73 21.03 -0.01 -10.76
CA GLY A 73 21.83 0.94 -10.02
C GLY A 73 20.98 2.10 -9.51
N GLU A 74 21.53 2.87 -8.57
CA GLU A 74 20.81 3.94 -7.92
C GLU A 74 20.37 5.05 -8.87
N ALA A 75 21.20 5.37 -9.86
CA ALA A 75 20.85 6.42 -10.81
C ALA A 75 19.58 6.07 -11.57
N ASP A 76 19.44 4.80 -11.95
CA ASP A 76 18.24 4.33 -12.62
C ASP A 76 17.04 4.37 -11.69
N VAL A 77 17.25 4.02 -10.43
CA VAL A 77 16.18 4.03 -9.44
C VAL A 77 15.60 5.43 -9.31
N GLU A 78 16.46 6.42 -9.14
CA GLU A 78 15.99 7.80 -8.99
C GLU A 78 15.20 8.27 -10.20
N ARG A 79 15.70 7.97 -11.38
CA ARG A 79 15.03 8.39 -12.62
C ARG A 79 13.65 7.75 -12.73
N ARG A 80 13.56 6.48 -12.41
CA ARG A 80 12.29 5.76 -12.51
C ARG A 80 11.31 6.19 -11.44
N MET A 81 11.80 6.51 -10.27
CA MET A 81 10.94 7.02 -9.22
C MET A 81 10.30 8.33 -9.61
N THR A 82 11.09 9.23 -10.19
CA THR A 82 10.57 10.50 -10.67
C THR A 82 9.50 10.27 -11.72
N SER A 83 9.77 9.37 -12.66
CA SER A 83 8.81 9.05 -13.71
C SER A 83 7.53 8.46 -13.15
N LEU A 84 7.66 7.58 -12.15
CA LEU A 84 6.50 6.95 -11.52
C LEU A 84 5.66 7.99 -10.79
N MET A 85 6.29 8.87 -10.05
CA MET A 85 5.56 9.90 -9.32
C MET A 85 4.85 10.86 -10.26
N GLU A 86 5.50 11.24 -11.35
CA GLU A 86 4.87 12.07 -12.36
C GLU A 86 3.66 11.39 -12.96
N SER A 87 3.78 10.10 -13.23
CA SER A 87 2.68 9.32 -13.80
C SER A 87 1.49 9.29 -12.85
N ILE A 88 1.75 9.12 -11.55
CA ILE A 88 0.70 9.11 -10.55
C ILE A 88 0.00 10.47 -10.52
N GLU A 89 0.77 11.54 -10.53
CA GLU A 89 0.20 12.88 -10.48
C GLU A 89 -0.64 13.20 -11.71
N GLU A 90 -0.20 12.74 -12.87
CA GLU A 90 -0.90 13.01 -14.12
C GLU A 90 -2.18 12.21 -14.28
N HIS A 91 -2.20 10.98 -13.78
CA HIS A 91 -3.28 10.04 -14.06
C HIS A 91 -4.28 9.90 -12.92
N VAL A 92 -3.94 10.39 -11.75
CA VAL A 92 -4.82 10.31 -10.59
C VAL A 92 -5.40 11.69 -10.30
N PRO A 93 -6.72 11.80 -10.16
CA PRO A 93 -7.32 13.11 -9.84
C PRO A 93 -6.72 13.68 -8.57
N THR A 94 -6.40 14.97 -8.61
CA THR A 94 -5.78 15.62 -7.46
C THR A 94 -6.64 15.50 -6.20
N SER A 95 -7.94 15.34 -6.35
CA SER A 95 -8.83 15.19 -5.22
C SER A 95 -8.54 13.94 -4.39
N LEU A 96 -7.87 12.96 -4.98
CA LEU A 96 -7.49 11.75 -4.24
C LEU A 96 -6.35 12.01 -3.25
N PHE A 97 -5.57 13.05 -3.49
CA PHE A 97 -4.40 13.35 -2.66
C PHE A 97 -4.60 14.57 -1.76
N ARG A 98 -5.76 15.13 -1.75
CA ARG A 98 -6.07 16.31 -0.95
C ARG A 98 -7.06 16.02 0.16
#